data_6ac7e61f20159fc5c647509ef92c98d7
#
_entry.id   6ac7e61f20159fc5c647509ef92c98d7
#
_cell.length_a   1.000
_cell.length_b   1.000
_cell.length_c   1.000
_cell.angle_alpha   90.00
_cell.angle_beta   90.00
_cell.angle_gamma   90.00
#
_symmetry.space_group_name_H-M   'P 1'
#
loop_
_entity.id
_entity.type
_entity.pdbx_description
1 polymer ?
#
loop_
_entity_poly.entity_id
_entity_poly.type
_entity_poly.pdbx_seq_one_letter_code
_entity_poly.pdbx_strand_id
1 'polypeptide(L)' 'MTKKMLKIKKKLVSLEMERCQKKIEHKDVTKTDQKIAELKQQFETCCQER' A
#
# COMPACT_ATOMS: atom_id res chain seq x y z
N MET A 1 -10.51 -7.13 12.43
CA MET A 1 -10.02 -5.95 11.69
C MET A 1 -11.09 -4.88 11.62
N THR A 2 -10.71 -3.62 11.79
CA THR A 2 -11.63 -2.51 11.63
C THR A 2 -11.87 -2.22 10.14
N LYS A 3 -12.95 -1.50 9.84
CA LYS A 3 -13.23 -1.11 8.46
C LYS A 3 -12.09 -0.26 7.88
N LYS A 4 -11.48 0.57 8.72
CA LYS A 4 -10.36 1.43 8.31
C LYS A 4 -9.17 0.59 7.86
N MET A 5 -8.83 -0.44 8.62
CA MET A 5 -7.73 -1.33 8.28
C MET A 5 -7.99 -2.08 6.99
N LEU A 6 -9.21 -2.53 6.78
CA LEU A 6 -9.58 -3.23 5.55
C LEU A 6 -9.43 -2.33 4.33
N LYS A 7 -9.82 -1.06 4.44
CA LYS A 7 -9.65 -0.10 3.35
C LYS A 7 -8.19 0.11 3.00
N ILE A 8 -7.35 0.27 4.02
CA ILE A 8 -5.92 0.46 3.81
C ILE A 8 -5.32 -0.79 3.16
N LYS A 9 -5.69 -1.96 3.65
CA LYS A 9 -5.18 -3.21 3.11
C LYS A 9 -5.55 -3.38 1.65
N LYS A 10 -6.78 -3.06 1.28
CA LYS A 10 -7.21 -3.14 -0.12
C LYS A 10 -6.38 -2.23 -1.01
N LYS A 11 -6.13 -1.01 -0.56
CA LYS A 11 -5.30 -0.07 -1.30
C LYS A 11 -3.87 -0.59 -1.45
N LEU A 12 -3.33 -1.18 -0.39
CA LEU A 12 -1.99 -1.75 -0.44
C LEU A 12 -1.87 -2.85 -1.48
N VAL A 13 -2.82 -3.79 -1.48
CA VAL A 13 -2.84 -4.87 -2.45
C VAL A 13 -2.89 -4.32 -3.87
N SER A 14 -3.77 -3.36 -4.09
CA SER A 14 -3.92 -2.73 -5.40
C SER A 14 -2.62 -2.08 -5.86
N LEU A 15 -1.95 -1.34 -4.97
CA LEU A 15 -0.68 -0.69 -5.28
C LEU A 15 0.44 -1.69 -5.52
N GLU A 16 0.46 -2.78 -4.77
CA GLU A 16 1.46 -3.82 -4.96
C GLU A 16 1.32 -4.47 -6.33
N MET A 17 0.09 -4.71 -6.75
CA MET A 17 -0.16 -5.25 -8.08
C MET A 17 0.28 -4.27 -9.17
N GLU A 18 -0.04 -3.00 -8.99
CA GLU A 18 0.37 -1.95 -9.93
C GLU A 18 1.90 -1.86 -10.01
N ARG A 19 2.56 -1.92 -8.86
CA ARG A 19 4.03 -1.88 -8.81
C ARG A 19 4.63 -3.05 -9.59
N CYS A 20 4.10 -4.25 -9.39
CA CYS A 20 4.57 -5.43 -10.09
C CYS A 20 4.41 -5.27 -11.60
N GLN A 21 3.27 -4.78 -12.04
CA GLN A 21 3.00 -4.58 -13.45
C GLN A 21 3.94 -3.53 -14.06
N LYS A 22 4.19 -2.44 -13.34
CA LYS A 22 5.11 -1.42 -13.80
C LYS A 22 6.53 -1.95 -13.92
N LYS A 23 6.96 -2.81 -13.01
CA LYS A 23 8.28 -3.45 -13.09
C LYS A 23 8.41 -4.30 -14.36
N ILE A 24 7.38 -5.07 -14.67
CA ILE A 24 7.36 -5.88 -15.89
C ILE A 24 7.48 -4.99 -17.13
N GLU A 25 6.86 -3.81 -17.09
CA GLU A 25 6.89 -2.86 -18.19
C GLU A 25 8.11 -1.94 -18.15
N HIS A 26 9.00 -2.13 -17.19
CA HIS A 26 10.19 -1.29 -16.99
C HIS A 26 9.86 0.17 -16.70
N LYS A 27 8.75 0.42 -16.04
CA LYS A 27 8.34 1.78 -15.67
C LYS A 27 8.84 2.13 -14.27
N ASP A 28 8.91 3.43 -13.99
CA ASP A 28 9.33 3.93 -12.70
C ASP A 28 8.28 3.61 -11.63
N VAL A 29 8.71 2.98 -10.53
CA VAL A 29 7.82 2.63 -9.42
C VAL A 29 8.06 3.49 -8.18
N THR A 30 8.86 4.54 -8.29
CA THR A 30 9.20 5.38 -7.14
C THR A 30 7.96 5.95 -6.46
N LYS A 31 7.06 6.53 -7.23
CA LYS A 31 5.83 7.11 -6.68
C LYS A 31 4.94 6.03 -6.06
N THR A 32 4.85 4.89 -6.73
CA THR A 32 4.06 3.77 -6.21
C THR A 32 4.63 3.26 -4.89
N ASP A 33 5.95 3.13 -4.82
CA ASP A 33 6.63 2.72 -3.59
C ASP A 33 6.37 3.70 -2.45
N GLN A 34 6.39 5.00 -2.74
CA GLN A 34 6.10 6.02 -1.72
C GLN A 34 4.69 5.86 -1.16
N LYS A 35 3.72 5.63 -2.03
CA LYS A 35 2.33 5.42 -1.60
C LYS A 35 2.20 4.16 -0.77
N ILE A 36 2.88 3.10 -1.18
CA ILE A 36 2.87 1.84 -0.43
C ILE A 36 3.45 2.05 0.96
N ALA A 37 4.57 2.75 1.07
CA ALA A 37 5.20 3.02 2.35
C ALA A 37 4.28 3.84 3.26
N GLU A 38 3.62 4.85 2.72
CA GLU A 38 2.68 5.66 3.49
C GLU A 38 1.52 4.83 4.01
N LEU A 39 0.94 3.99 3.16
CA LEU A 39 -0.18 3.15 3.57
C LEU A 39 0.24 2.09 4.58
N LYS A 40 1.43 1.53 4.43
CA LYS A 40 1.96 0.58 5.41
C LYS A 40 2.13 1.24 6.77
N GLN A 41 2.61 2.46 6.79
CA GLN A 41 2.78 3.20 8.02
C GLN A 41 1.44 3.49 8.68
N GLN A 42 0.44 3.89 7.89
CA GLN A 42 -0.90 4.11 8.40
C GLN A 42 -1.50 2.83 8.97
N PHE A 43 -1.28 1.72 8.29
CA PHE A 43 -1.77 0.42 8.74
C PHE A 43 -1.15 0.05 10.09
N GLU A 44 0.15 0.22 10.23
CA GLU A 44 0.85 -0.06 11.50
C GLU A 44 0.33 0.83 12.62
N THR A 45 0.12 2.11 12.33
CA THR A 45 -0.43 3.04 13.31
C THR A 45 -1.82 2.59 13.77
N CYS A 46 -2.66 2.17 12.84
CA CYS A 46 -3.99 1.66 13.18
C CYS A 46 -3.92 0.40 14.03
N CYS A 47 -2.94 -0.47 13.77
CA CYS A 47 -2.76 -1.68 14.57
C CYS A 47 -2.34 -1.37 15.99
N GLN A 48 -1.58 -0.29 16.19
CA GLN A 48 -1.08 0.10 17.50
C GLN A 48 -2.13 0.84 18.32
N GLU A 49 -3.08 1.48 17.66
CA GLU A 49 -4.16 2.18 18.35
C GLU A 49 -5.16 1.19 18.92
N ARG A 50 -5.60 1.44 20.15
CA ARG A 50 -6.59 0.63 20.83
C ARG A 50 -7.82 1.44 21.16
#